data_dd2a551644f4b7b6d6abc590495bb8b5
#
_entry.id   dd2a551644f4b7b6d6abc590495bb8b5
#
_cell.length_a   1.000
_cell.length_b   1.000
_cell.length_c   1.000
_cell.angle_alpha   90.00
_cell.angle_beta   90.00
_cell.angle_gamma   90.00
#
_symmetry.space_group_name_H-M   'P 1'
#
loop_
_entity.id
_entity.type
_entity.pdbx_description
1 polymer ?
#
loop_
_entity_poly.entity_id
_entity_poly.type
_entity_poly.pdbx_seq_one_letter_code
_entity_poly.pdbx_strand_id
1 'polypeptide(L)'
;MKQVFFFAIMLLTITSGCQQFTGSGNIITQDRKTDPFKGIAAGGAFEVEINSGSSNKVTVECDDNLMPYIKTKVVNGVLKISTSERAGFANAHMKVFVTAPEIDFIDASGAATIKANNQLKSDDKIKLESSGAATIKASVDAPQIFTEASGASTIELSGRTRQYTAKASGSADLKTTDLQSENTEVTASGASSAHVHSSVSLVATASGAANVNYRGAGALQKKTSGAANINPE
;
A
#
# COMPACT_ATOMS: atom_id res chain seq x y z
N MET A 1 -11.19 -51.36 45.52
CA MET A 1 -11.15 -51.35 44.05
C MET A 1 -11.47 -49.96 43.57
N LYS A 2 -10.43 -49.16 43.20
CA LYS A 2 -10.62 -47.79 42.69
C LYS A 2 -10.51 -47.90 41.17
N GLN A 3 -11.59 -47.62 40.44
CA GLN A 3 -11.59 -47.55 39.00
C GLN A 3 -11.09 -46.13 38.60
N VAL A 4 -9.98 -46.09 37.86
CA VAL A 4 -9.44 -44.88 37.25
C VAL A 4 -10.04 -44.77 35.84
N PHE A 5 -10.93 -43.78 35.63
CA PHE A 5 -11.43 -43.44 34.32
C PHE A 5 -10.40 -42.59 33.57
N PHE A 6 -9.78 -43.22 32.57
CA PHE A 6 -8.95 -42.50 31.59
C PHE A 6 -9.85 -41.78 30.57
N PHE A 7 -9.97 -40.47 30.68
CA PHE A 7 -10.61 -39.63 29.66
C PHE A 7 -9.57 -39.35 28.58
N ALA A 8 -9.63 -40.11 27.47
CA ALA A 8 -8.83 -39.82 26.27
C ALA A 8 -9.46 -38.61 25.54
N ILE A 9 -8.88 -37.42 25.70
CA ILE A 9 -9.22 -36.24 24.90
C ILE A 9 -8.63 -36.46 23.53
N MET A 10 -9.47 -36.84 22.57
CA MET A 10 -9.14 -36.92 21.15
C MET A 10 -9.08 -35.49 20.57
N LEU A 11 -7.88 -34.95 20.46
CA LEU A 11 -7.63 -33.65 19.86
C LEU A 11 -7.88 -33.75 18.34
N LEU A 12 -9.07 -33.33 17.91
CA LEU A 12 -9.44 -33.28 16.49
C LEU A 12 -8.70 -32.08 15.87
N THR A 13 -7.54 -32.29 15.29
CA THR A 13 -6.83 -31.27 14.50
C THR A 13 -7.59 -31.07 13.18
N ILE A 14 -8.41 -30.05 13.10
CA ILE A 14 -9.00 -29.58 11.83
C ILE A 14 -7.87 -28.91 11.05
N THR A 15 -7.20 -29.67 10.20
CA THR A 15 -6.30 -29.12 9.19
C THR A 15 -7.17 -28.48 8.11
N SER A 16 -7.43 -27.17 8.24
CA SER A 16 -7.97 -26.38 7.13
C SER A 16 -6.89 -26.36 6.04
N GLY A 17 -7.00 -27.24 5.07
CA GLY A 17 -6.12 -27.27 3.90
C GLY A 17 -6.30 -25.97 3.13
N CYS A 18 -5.32 -25.07 3.23
CA CYS A 18 -5.23 -23.93 2.33
C CYS A 18 -4.93 -24.49 0.93
N GLN A 19 -5.87 -24.34 0.00
CA GLN A 19 -5.65 -24.78 -1.38
C GLN A 19 -4.57 -23.86 -2.00
N GLN A 20 -3.44 -24.43 -2.41
CA GLN A 20 -2.35 -23.72 -3.02
C GLN A 20 -2.37 -23.93 -4.53
N PHE A 21 -2.41 -22.83 -5.29
CA PHE A 21 -2.30 -22.85 -6.73
C PHE A 21 -0.87 -22.46 -7.14
N THR A 22 -0.30 -23.20 -8.07
CA THR A 22 1.01 -22.88 -8.65
C THR A 22 0.81 -22.37 -10.07
N GLY A 23 1.53 -21.31 -10.44
CA GLY A 23 1.54 -20.80 -11.81
C GLY A 23 2.04 -21.85 -12.79
N SER A 24 1.41 -21.94 -13.97
CA SER A 24 1.76 -22.88 -15.03
C SER A 24 3.09 -22.52 -15.75
N GLY A 25 3.52 -21.27 -15.64
CA GLY A 25 4.63 -20.71 -16.42
C GLY A 25 4.24 -20.25 -17.82
N ASN A 26 3.01 -20.48 -18.26
CA ASN A 26 2.50 -19.98 -19.54
C ASN A 26 1.77 -18.65 -19.32
N ILE A 27 2.43 -17.53 -19.62
CA ILE A 27 1.91 -16.20 -19.39
C ILE A 27 0.99 -15.76 -20.52
N ILE A 28 -0.22 -15.32 -20.16
CA ILE A 28 -1.20 -14.75 -21.09
C ILE A 28 -1.64 -13.36 -20.62
N THR A 29 -2.15 -12.57 -21.56
CA THR A 29 -2.72 -11.25 -21.27
C THR A 29 -4.20 -11.20 -21.60
N GLN A 30 -4.97 -10.45 -20.80
CA GLN A 30 -6.39 -10.22 -21.03
C GLN A 30 -6.77 -8.78 -20.70
N ASP A 31 -7.37 -8.08 -21.68
CA ASP A 31 -7.98 -6.77 -21.44
C ASP A 31 -9.29 -6.94 -20.66
N ARG A 32 -9.49 -6.08 -19.66
CA ARG A 32 -10.68 -6.06 -18.80
C ARG A 32 -11.54 -4.84 -19.11
N LYS A 33 -12.81 -5.06 -19.40
CA LYS A 33 -13.79 -3.98 -19.48
C LYS A 33 -14.16 -3.54 -18.06
N THR A 34 -14.05 -2.25 -17.78
CA THR A 34 -14.34 -1.67 -16.46
C THR A 34 -15.15 -0.39 -16.64
N ASP A 35 -15.92 -0.03 -15.62
CA ASP A 35 -16.46 1.32 -15.49
C ASP A 35 -15.31 2.33 -15.27
N PRO A 36 -15.53 3.64 -15.48
CA PRO A 36 -14.55 4.67 -15.16
C PRO A 36 -14.18 4.67 -13.67
N PHE A 37 -12.89 4.90 -13.38
CA PHE A 37 -12.36 4.95 -12.01
C PHE A 37 -11.27 6.02 -11.89
N LYS A 38 -11.08 6.51 -10.67
CA LYS A 38 -9.96 7.37 -10.25
C LYS A 38 -9.18 6.78 -9.07
N GLY A 39 -9.64 5.66 -8.51
CA GLY A 39 -8.96 4.94 -7.44
C GLY A 39 -8.53 3.55 -7.86
N ILE A 40 -7.48 3.02 -7.22
CA ILE A 40 -6.98 1.66 -7.40
C ILE A 40 -6.79 1.03 -6.02
N ALA A 41 -7.34 -0.17 -5.82
CA ALA A 41 -7.11 -0.98 -4.64
C ALA A 41 -6.64 -2.38 -5.07
N ALA A 42 -5.44 -2.78 -4.65
CA ALA A 42 -4.88 -4.09 -4.94
C ALA A 42 -4.53 -4.84 -3.66
N GLY A 43 -5.07 -6.05 -3.52
CA GLY A 43 -4.80 -6.93 -2.38
C GLY A 43 -4.25 -8.29 -2.83
N GLY A 44 -3.34 -8.87 -2.03
CA GLY A 44 -2.65 -10.11 -2.36
C GLY A 44 -1.23 -9.87 -2.84
N ALA A 45 -0.75 -10.60 -3.84
CA ALA A 45 0.62 -10.50 -4.35
C ALA A 45 0.67 -9.95 -5.79
N PHE A 46 -0.16 -8.96 -6.09
CA PHE A 46 -0.17 -8.33 -7.42
C PHE A 46 0.94 -7.30 -7.58
N GLU A 47 1.53 -7.29 -8.78
CA GLU A 47 2.29 -6.16 -9.29
C GLU A 47 1.36 -5.29 -10.16
N VAL A 48 1.19 -4.01 -9.80
CA VAL A 48 0.33 -3.08 -10.54
C VAL A 48 1.18 -1.93 -11.07
N GLU A 49 1.16 -1.75 -12.38
CA GLU A 49 1.78 -0.61 -13.05
C GLU A 49 0.71 0.40 -13.51
N ILE A 50 0.86 1.65 -13.07
CA ILE A 50 -0.04 2.74 -13.41
C ILE A 50 0.63 3.63 -14.45
N ASN A 51 -0.08 3.87 -15.56
CA ASN A 51 0.32 4.79 -16.62
C ASN A 51 -0.72 5.89 -16.80
N SER A 52 -0.28 7.10 -17.08
CA SER A 52 -1.18 8.19 -17.46
C SER A 52 -1.66 8.01 -18.90
N GLY A 53 -2.94 8.27 -19.16
CA GLY A 53 -3.53 8.18 -20.51
C GLY A 53 -4.89 8.84 -20.58
N SER A 54 -5.46 8.96 -21.78
CA SER A 54 -6.72 9.68 -22.00
C SER A 54 -7.99 8.93 -21.61
N SER A 55 -7.88 7.63 -21.33
CA SER A 55 -9.01 6.77 -20.97
C SER A 55 -8.61 5.68 -20.00
N ASN A 56 -9.59 5.14 -19.26
CA ASN A 56 -9.36 4.00 -18.40
C ASN A 56 -9.14 2.72 -19.24
N LYS A 57 -8.02 2.04 -19.02
CA LYS A 57 -7.72 0.72 -19.58
C LYS A 57 -7.11 -0.15 -18.49
N VAL A 58 -7.52 -1.41 -18.44
CA VAL A 58 -6.98 -2.42 -17.52
C VAL A 58 -6.63 -3.67 -18.30
N THR A 59 -5.36 -4.09 -18.21
CA THR A 59 -4.87 -5.32 -18.82
C THR A 59 -4.26 -6.19 -17.73
N VAL A 60 -4.71 -7.42 -17.61
CA VAL A 60 -4.17 -8.42 -16.69
C VAL A 60 -3.21 -9.32 -17.45
N GLU A 61 -2.02 -9.52 -16.90
CA GLU A 61 -1.01 -10.45 -17.38
C GLU A 61 -0.71 -11.45 -16.27
N CYS A 62 -0.95 -12.73 -16.52
CA CYS A 62 -0.71 -13.76 -15.52
C CYS A 62 -0.58 -15.14 -16.16
N ASP A 63 -0.21 -16.13 -15.35
CA ASP A 63 -0.29 -17.54 -15.74
C ASP A 63 -1.70 -17.90 -16.21
N ASP A 64 -1.82 -18.65 -17.31
CA ASP A 64 -3.10 -18.99 -17.94
C ASP A 64 -4.06 -19.72 -17.00
N ASN A 65 -3.54 -20.63 -16.19
CA ASN A 65 -4.31 -21.37 -15.19
C ASN A 65 -4.81 -20.51 -14.02
N LEU A 66 -4.24 -19.32 -13.80
CA LEU A 66 -4.62 -18.40 -12.73
C LEU A 66 -5.59 -17.30 -13.21
N MET A 67 -5.67 -17.03 -14.52
CA MET A 67 -6.52 -15.99 -15.12
C MET A 67 -7.99 -16.03 -14.67
N PRO A 68 -8.64 -17.22 -14.52
CA PRO A 68 -10.02 -17.30 -14.03
C PRO A 68 -10.23 -16.83 -12.58
N TYR A 69 -9.16 -16.85 -11.77
CA TYR A 69 -9.22 -16.47 -10.35
C TYR A 69 -8.96 -14.97 -10.13
N ILE A 70 -8.43 -14.24 -11.11
CA ILE A 70 -8.16 -12.81 -10.98
C ILE A 70 -9.42 -12.00 -11.26
N LYS A 71 -9.82 -11.18 -10.30
CA LYS A 71 -10.97 -10.28 -10.37
C LYS A 71 -10.53 -8.84 -10.46
N THR A 72 -11.15 -8.14 -11.40
CA THR A 72 -11.05 -6.69 -11.55
C THR A 72 -12.45 -6.11 -11.59
N LYS A 73 -12.82 -5.29 -10.61
CA LYS A 73 -14.16 -4.69 -10.51
C LYS A 73 -14.07 -3.26 -10.00
N VAL A 74 -14.81 -2.36 -10.62
CA VAL A 74 -14.94 -0.99 -10.09
C VAL A 74 -16.10 -0.94 -9.08
N VAL A 75 -15.82 -0.40 -7.90
CA VAL A 75 -16.79 -0.15 -6.84
C VAL A 75 -16.57 1.25 -6.30
N ASN A 76 -17.59 2.10 -6.38
CA ASN A 76 -17.51 3.50 -5.95
C ASN A 76 -16.33 4.29 -6.56
N GLY A 77 -16.08 4.09 -7.86
CA GLY A 77 -14.98 4.75 -8.56
C GLY A 77 -13.57 4.21 -8.25
N VAL A 78 -13.46 3.08 -7.51
CA VAL A 78 -12.20 2.42 -7.20
C VAL A 78 -12.12 1.08 -7.93
N LEU A 79 -11.08 0.90 -8.75
CA LEU A 79 -10.74 -0.38 -9.37
C LEU A 79 -10.16 -1.31 -8.30
N LYS A 80 -10.92 -2.35 -7.95
CA LYS A 80 -10.49 -3.40 -7.02
C LYS A 80 -9.86 -4.55 -7.79
N ILE A 81 -8.61 -4.87 -7.47
CA ILE A 81 -7.83 -5.98 -8.03
C ILE A 81 -7.61 -7.01 -6.92
N SER A 82 -8.12 -8.22 -7.11
CA SER A 82 -8.05 -9.26 -6.09
C SER A 82 -8.17 -10.65 -6.72
N THR A 83 -7.98 -11.68 -5.92
CA THR A 83 -8.28 -13.07 -6.31
C THR A 83 -9.66 -13.50 -5.81
N SER A 84 -10.31 -14.44 -6.49
CA SER A 84 -11.65 -14.93 -6.12
C SER A 84 -11.63 -15.92 -4.95
N GLU A 85 -10.51 -16.56 -4.71
CA GLU A 85 -10.36 -17.60 -3.70
C GLU A 85 -9.40 -17.13 -2.58
N ARG A 86 -9.64 -17.59 -1.37
CA ARG A 86 -8.68 -17.49 -0.26
C ARG A 86 -7.58 -18.54 -0.42
N ALA A 87 -7.04 -18.65 -1.62
CA ALA A 87 -6.00 -19.60 -1.96
C ALA A 87 -4.64 -18.92 -1.87
N GLY A 88 -3.64 -19.66 -1.46
CA GLY A 88 -2.26 -19.28 -1.64
C GLY A 88 -1.86 -19.46 -3.10
N PHE A 89 -1.11 -18.50 -3.66
CA PHE A 89 -0.52 -18.61 -4.99
C PHE A 89 0.99 -18.70 -4.84
N ALA A 90 1.59 -19.76 -5.38
CA ALA A 90 3.04 -19.98 -5.37
C ALA A 90 3.58 -19.90 -6.79
N ASN A 91 4.76 -19.30 -6.96
CA ASN A 91 5.42 -19.12 -8.26
C ASN A 91 4.46 -18.54 -9.31
N ALA A 92 3.59 -17.61 -8.89
CA ALA A 92 2.55 -17.04 -9.73
C ALA A 92 3.03 -15.70 -10.30
N HIS A 93 2.90 -15.53 -11.60
CA HIS A 93 3.03 -14.22 -12.25
C HIS A 93 1.65 -13.55 -12.24
N MET A 94 1.50 -12.44 -11.52
CA MET A 94 0.24 -11.70 -11.43
C MET A 94 0.51 -10.20 -11.59
N LYS A 95 0.45 -9.71 -12.81
CA LYS A 95 0.70 -8.31 -13.14
C LYS A 95 -0.52 -7.66 -13.76
N VAL A 96 -0.78 -6.40 -13.38
CA VAL A 96 -1.90 -5.63 -13.91
C VAL A 96 -1.39 -4.27 -14.39
N PHE A 97 -1.64 -3.97 -15.65
CA PHE A 97 -1.36 -2.67 -16.24
C PHE A 97 -2.64 -1.84 -16.21
N VAL A 98 -2.55 -0.67 -15.59
CA VAL A 98 -3.65 0.28 -15.47
C VAL A 98 -3.28 1.56 -16.18
N THR A 99 -4.13 2.03 -17.08
CA THR A 99 -4.01 3.36 -17.67
C THR A 99 -5.23 4.17 -17.25
N ALA A 100 -5.03 5.41 -16.81
CA ALA A 100 -6.12 6.30 -16.41
C ALA A 100 -5.75 7.77 -16.62
N PRO A 101 -6.74 8.67 -16.87
CA PRO A 101 -6.51 10.11 -16.98
C PRO A 101 -6.06 10.74 -15.65
N GLU A 102 -6.62 10.25 -14.57
CA GLU A 102 -6.37 10.74 -13.21
C GLU A 102 -6.48 9.59 -12.21
N ILE A 103 -5.56 9.55 -11.25
CA ILE A 103 -5.63 8.67 -10.08
C ILE A 103 -5.40 9.52 -8.84
N ASP A 104 -6.39 9.56 -7.95
CA ASP A 104 -6.40 10.30 -6.70
C ASP A 104 -6.43 9.41 -5.45
N PHE A 105 -6.62 8.10 -5.61
CA PHE A 105 -6.62 7.12 -4.53
C PHE A 105 -5.87 5.84 -4.90
N ILE A 106 -4.96 5.41 -4.02
CA ILE A 106 -4.25 4.12 -4.13
C ILE A 106 -4.29 3.41 -2.77
N ASP A 107 -4.73 2.15 -2.78
CA ASP A 107 -4.69 1.26 -1.62
C ASP A 107 -3.96 -0.04 -2.01
N ALA A 108 -2.86 -0.33 -1.32
CA ALA A 108 -2.10 -1.56 -1.49
C ALA A 108 -2.14 -2.39 -0.21
N SER A 109 -2.53 -3.66 -0.32
CA SER A 109 -2.64 -4.54 0.84
C SER A 109 -2.04 -5.93 0.56
N GLY A 110 -1.81 -6.70 1.63
CA GLY A 110 -1.15 -8.01 1.51
C GLY A 110 0.32 -7.86 1.17
N ALA A 111 0.76 -8.37 0.04
CA ALA A 111 2.11 -8.26 -0.51
C ALA A 111 2.11 -7.56 -1.89
N ALA A 112 1.11 -6.73 -2.17
CA ALA A 112 0.98 -6.04 -3.45
C ALA A 112 2.07 -4.97 -3.63
N THR A 113 2.52 -4.81 -4.86
CA THR A 113 3.40 -3.72 -5.28
C THR A 113 2.68 -2.86 -6.31
N ILE A 114 2.49 -1.58 -6.01
CA ILE A 114 1.88 -0.61 -6.94
C ILE A 114 2.92 0.44 -7.31
N LYS A 115 3.16 0.60 -8.61
CA LYS A 115 4.11 1.57 -9.15
C LYS A 115 3.43 2.47 -10.17
N ALA A 116 3.55 3.78 -9.98
CA ALA A 116 3.18 4.76 -11.00
C ALA A 116 4.40 5.08 -11.87
N ASN A 117 4.30 4.84 -13.17
CA ASN A 117 5.37 5.11 -14.13
C ASN A 117 5.44 6.59 -14.54
N ASN A 118 4.33 7.32 -14.38
CA ASN A 118 4.23 8.75 -14.63
C ASN A 118 3.84 9.48 -13.35
N GLN A 119 4.05 10.79 -13.31
CA GLN A 119 3.60 11.61 -12.21
C GLN A 119 2.07 11.64 -12.13
N LEU A 120 1.53 11.25 -10.97
CA LEU A 120 0.11 11.36 -10.66
C LEU A 120 -0.22 12.82 -10.32
N LYS A 121 -1.25 13.36 -10.95
CA LYS A 121 -1.68 14.75 -10.75
C LYS A 121 -3.13 14.79 -10.31
N SER A 122 -3.42 15.71 -9.40
CA SER A 122 -4.78 16.03 -8.99
C SER A 122 -4.88 17.51 -8.64
N ASP A 123 -6.02 18.14 -8.97
CA ASP A 123 -6.27 19.53 -8.62
C ASP A 123 -6.77 19.68 -7.16
N ASP A 124 -7.09 18.59 -6.47
CA ASP A 124 -7.56 18.59 -5.09
C ASP A 124 -6.57 17.83 -4.19
N LYS A 125 -6.63 16.51 -4.18
CA LYS A 125 -5.85 15.68 -3.26
C LYS A 125 -5.48 14.33 -3.87
N ILE A 126 -4.42 13.71 -3.33
CA ILE A 126 -4.09 12.30 -3.58
C ILE A 126 -3.95 11.61 -2.23
N LYS A 127 -4.61 10.44 -2.10
CA LYS A 127 -4.55 9.60 -0.91
C LYS A 127 -3.91 8.25 -1.25
N LEU A 128 -2.90 7.85 -0.45
CA LEU A 128 -2.21 6.58 -0.62
C LEU A 128 -2.23 5.81 0.70
N GLU A 129 -2.73 4.59 0.66
CA GLU A 129 -2.81 3.67 1.81
C GLU A 129 -2.02 2.41 1.51
N SER A 130 -1.23 1.94 2.47
CA SER A 130 -0.47 0.71 2.34
C SER A 130 -0.52 -0.10 3.63
N SER A 131 -0.80 -1.40 3.51
CA SER A 131 -0.93 -2.28 4.66
C SER A 131 -0.35 -3.67 4.40
N GLY A 132 -0.12 -4.45 5.47
CA GLY A 132 0.52 -5.76 5.37
C GLY A 132 2.00 -5.62 5.05
N ALA A 133 2.47 -6.19 3.97
CA ALA A 133 3.83 -6.10 3.44
C ALA A 133 3.84 -5.44 2.04
N ALA A 134 2.87 -4.58 1.75
CA ALA A 134 2.70 -3.96 0.44
C ALA A 134 3.66 -2.78 0.22
N THR A 135 3.88 -2.44 -1.04
CA THR A 135 4.73 -1.33 -1.44
C THR A 135 4.02 -0.43 -2.45
N ILE A 136 4.06 0.88 -2.22
CA ILE A 136 3.60 1.89 -3.18
C ILE A 136 4.79 2.77 -3.57
N LYS A 137 5.00 2.98 -4.89
CA LYS A 137 5.99 3.91 -5.43
C LYS A 137 5.34 4.86 -6.43
N ALA A 138 5.41 6.16 -6.17
CA ALA A 138 4.81 7.15 -7.06
C ALA A 138 5.54 8.51 -7.03
N SER A 139 5.48 9.22 -8.14
CA SER A 139 5.69 10.67 -8.17
C SER A 139 4.33 11.36 -8.18
N VAL A 140 4.14 12.42 -7.39
CA VAL A 140 2.85 13.06 -7.18
C VAL A 140 2.93 14.59 -7.31
N ASP A 141 1.83 15.20 -7.74
CA ASP A 141 1.70 16.67 -7.82
C ASP A 141 0.23 17.02 -7.50
N ALA A 142 -0.02 17.45 -6.27
CA ALA A 142 -1.35 17.86 -5.84
C ALA A 142 -1.26 18.85 -4.67
N PRO A 143 -2.26 19.71 -4.45
CA PRO A 143 -2.30 20.61 -3.30
C PRO A 143 -2.21 19.91 -1.94
N GLN A 144 -2.81 18.71 -1.84
CA GLN A 144 -2.86 17.92 -0.61
C GLN A 144 -2.48 16.47 -0.88
N ILE A 145 -1.59 15.93 -0.07
CA ILE A 145 -1.19 14.51 -0.10
C ILE A 145 -1.43 13.90 1.28
N PHE A 146 -2.07 12.73 1.29
CA PHE A 146 -2.30 11.93 2.49
C PHE A 146 -1.68 10.56 2.32
N THR A 147 -0.85 10.13 3.26
CA THR A 147 -0.32 8.78 3.30
C THR A 147 -0.63 8.10 4.61
N GLU A 148 -1.01 6.83 4.53
CA GLU A 148 -1.18 5.96 5.70
C GLU A 148 -0.50 4.62 5.43
N ALA A 149 0.53 4.30 6.22
CA ALA A 149 1.28 3.05 6.11
C ALA A 149 1.17 2.26 7.42
N SER A 150 0.84 0.98 7.33
CA SER A 150 0.69 0.11 8.48
C SER A 150 1.25 -1.30 8.23
N GLY A 151 1.46 -2.07 9.30
CA GLY A 151 2.11 -3.38 9.21
C GLY A 151 3.61 -3.25 8.91
N ALA A 152 4.10 -3.93 7.91
CA ALA A 152 5.48 -3.87 7.40
C ALA A 152 5.52 -3.26 5.98
N SER A 153 4.62 -2.34 5.69
CA SER A 153 4.46 -1.75 4.36
C SER A 153 5.40 -0.57 4.11
N THR A 154 5.61 -0.26 2.84
CA THR A 154 6.46 0.84 2.40
C THR A 154 5.69 1.76 1.45
N ILE A 155 5.79 3.08 1.67
CA ILE A 155 5.35 4.10 0.72
C ILE A 155 6.55 4.98 0.36
N GLU A 156 6.89 5.01 -0.93
CA GLU A 156 7.97 5.83 -1.48
C GLU A 156 7.37 6.88 -2.41
N LEU A 157 7.51 8.17 -2.04
CA LEU A 157 6.96 9.28 -2.81
C LEU A 157 8.03 10.30 -3.16
N SER A 158 7.87 10.86 -4.35
CA SER A 158 8.57 12.05 -4.82
C SER A 158 7.57 13.05 -5.43
N GLY A 159 8.03 14.28 -5.69
CA GLY A 159 7.20 15.30 -6.31
C GLY A 159 6.96 16.50 -5.42
N ARG A 160 5.75 17.08 -5.44
CA ARG A 160 5.48 18.31 -4.68
C ARG A 160 4.04 18.40 -4.18
N THR A 161 3.88 19.11 -3.05
CA THR A 161 2.58 19.42 -2.46
C THR A 161 2.68 20.65 -1.55
N ARG A 162 1.56 21.31 -1.27
CA ARG A 162 1.49 22.32 -0.23
C ARG A 162 1.25 21.72 1.16
N GLN A 163 0.40 20.71 1.25
CA GLN A 163 0.00 20.08 2.51
C GLN A 163 0.29 18.58 2.45
N TYR A 164 1.13 18.09 3.34
CA TYR A 164 1.40 16.67 3.47
C TYR A 164 0.99 16.17 4.85
N THR A 165 0.10 15.18 4.90
CA THR A 165 -0.26 14.46 6.12
C THR A 165 0.19 13.01 6.01
N ALA A 166 1.06 12.60 6.93
CA ALA A 166 1.69 11.28 6.94
C ALA A 166 1.39 10.52 8.23
N LYS A 167 0.96 9.27 8.10
CA LYS A 167 0.78 8.36 9.24
C LYS A 167 1.53 7.07 8.98
N ALA A 168 2.37 6.67 9.96
CA ALA A 168 3.09 5.41 9.96
C ALA A 168 2.84 4.63 11.25
N SER A 169 2.53 3.36 11.16
CA SER A 169 2.29 2.50 12.31
C SER A 169 2.82 1.08 12.11
N GLY A 170 2.97 0.32 13.19
CA GLY A 170 3.59 -1.01 13.13
C GLY A 170 5.09 -0.92 12.87
N SER A 171 5.57 -1.52 11.81
CA SER A 171 6.95 -1.46 11.29
C SER A 171 6.99 -0.85 9.89
N ALA A 172 6.06 0.04 9.58
CA ALA A 172 5.94 0.67 8.27
C ALA A 172 7.06 1.68 8.02
N ASP A 173 7.38 1.88 6.73
CA ASP A 173 8.43 2.80 6.27
C ASP A 173 7.87 3.81 5.26
N LEU A 174 7.88 5.10 5.61
CA LEU A 174 7.54 6.22 4.74
C LEU A 174 8.82 6.88 4.22
N LYS A 175 9.14 6.68 2.93
CA LYS A 175 10.29 7.27 2.23
C LYS A 175 9.81 8.44 1.38
N THR A 176 9.62 9.59 2.01
CA THR A 176 9.02 10.76 1.37
C THR A 176 9.89 12.02 1.47
N THR A 177 11.19 11.87 1.68
CA THR A 177 12.15 12.99 1.69
C THR A 177 12.17 13.75 0.35
N ASP A 178 11.92 13.03 -0.77
CA ASP A 178 11.88 13.61 -2.12
C ASP A 178 10.51 14.21 -2.49
N LEU A 179 9.53 14.13 -1.60
CA LEU A 179 8.26 14.85 -1.71
C LEU A 179 8.44 16.27 -1.14
N GLN A 180 8.62 17.24 -2.02
CA GLN A 180 8.77 18.65 -1.63
C GLN A 180 7.43 19.19 -1.11
N SER A 181 7.28 19.27 0.20
CA SER A 181 6.09 19.81 0.86
C SER A 181 6.39 21.16 1.52
N GLU A 182 5.40 22.06 1.55
CA GLU A 182 5.47 23.30 2.31
C GLU A 182 5.18 23.04 3.79
N ASN A 183 4.04 22.43 4.07
CA ASN A 183 3.59 22.12 5.42
C ASN A 183 3.41 20.61 5.58
N THR A 184 4.05 20.03 6.59
CA THR A 184 3.98 18.59 6.86
C THR A 184 3.48 18.33 8.27
N GLU A 185 2.49 17.45 8.37
CA GLU A 185 2.09 16.83 9.62
C GLU A 185 2.39 15.33 9.56
N VAL A 186 3.26 14.85 10.46
CA VAL A 186 3.65 13.44 10.52
C VAL A 186 3.37 12.83 11.89
N THR A 187 2.72 11.66 11.89
CA THR A 187 2.50 10.84 13.07
C THR A 187 3.08 9.46 12.85
N ALA A 188 4.06 9.08 13.68
CA ALA A 188 4.71 7.78 13.64
C ALA A 188 4.55 7.04 14.96
N SER A 189 4.21 5.75 14.90
CA SER A 189 3.98 4.92 16.09
C SER A 189 4.47 3.48 15.92
N GLY A 190 4.65 2.76 17.03
CA GLY A 190 5.20 1.40 17.00
C GLY A 190 6.70 1.41 16.77
N ALA A 191 7.19 0.68 15.80
CA ALA A 191 8.58 0.63 15.35
C ALA A 191 8.72 1.18 13.91
N SER A 192 7.86 2.14 13.54
CA SER A 192 7.81 2.70 12.18
C SER A 192 8.90 3.75 11.95
N SER A 193 9.22 3.97 10.66
CA SER A 193 10.13 5.00 10.20
C SER A 193 9.42 5.95 9.25
N ALA A 194 9.66 7.25 9.37
CA ALA A 194 9.13 8.25 8.45
C ALA A 194 10.22 9.25 8.09
N HIS A 195 10.51 9.36 6.80
CA HIS A 195 11.44 10.31 6.22
C HIS A 195 10.63 11.36 5.44
N VAL A 196 10.64 12.60 5.90
CA VAL A 196 9.79 13.66 5.36
C VAL A 196 10.58 14.91 4.99
N HIS A 197 10.03 15.72 4.10
CA HIS A 197 10.49 17.05 3.80
C HIS A 197 9.45 18.08 4.24
N SER A 198 9.90 19.27 4.68
CA SER A 198 9.01 20.41 4.94
C SER A 198 9.76 21.72 4.78
N SER A 199 9.29 22.65 3.98
CA SER A 199 9.97 23.92 3.76
C SER A 199 9.46 25.06 4.64
N VAL A 200 8.21 25.01 5.09
CA VAL A 200 7.56 26.08 5.87
C VAL A 200 7.31 25.65 7.32
N SER A 201 6.56 24.57 7.54
CA SER A 201 6.24 24.12 8.90
C SER A 201 6.15 22.59 8.99
N LEU A 202 6.72 22.04 10.08
CA LEU A 202 6.64 20.62 10.42
C LEU A 202 6.01 20.44 11.80
N VAL A 203 4.93 19.68 11.84
CA VAL A 203 4.34 19.14 13.07
C VAL A 203 4.62 17.63 13.09
N ALA A 204 5.48 17.18 14.01
CA ALA A 204 5.89 15.80 14.10
C ALA A 204 5.54 15.18 15.46
N THR A 205 4.82 14.08 15.45
CA THR A 205 4.51 13.28 16.64
C THR A 205 5.05 11.87 16.46
N ALA A 206 5.88 11.42 17.42
CA ALA A 206 6.44 10.08 17.40
C ALA A 206 6.23 9.37 18.75
N SER A 207 5.86 8.09 18.71
CA SER A 207 5.59 7.28 19.91
C SER A 207 6.08 5.85 19.77
N GLY A 208 6.26 5.15 20.90
CA GLY A 208 6.83 3.80 20.92
C GLY A 208 8.33 3.82 20.67
N ALA A 209 8.80 3.14 19.64
CA ALA A 209 10.18 3.13 19.15
C ALA A 209 10.27 3.71 17.71
N ALA A 210 9.35 4.59 17.35
CA ALA A 210 9.27 5.17 16.02
C ALA A 210 10.36 6.23 15.79
N ASN A 211 10.77 6.37 14.52
CA ASN A 211 11.76 7.38 14.11
C ASN A 211 11.15 8.28 13.03
N VAL A 212 11.25 9.57 13.22
CA VAL A 212 10.93 10.59 12.20
C VAL A 212 12.19 11.33 11.84
N ASN A 213 12.62 11.24 10.59
CA ASN A 213 13.75 12.00 10.04
C ASN A 213 13.19 13.05 9.08
N TYR A 214 13.68 14.28 9.16
CA TYR A 214 13.14 15.38 8.36
C TYR A 214 14.21 16.24 7.74
N ARG A 215 13.92 16.77 6.55
CA ARG A 215 14.71 17.83 5.87
C ARG A 215 13.91 19.11 5.78
N GLY A 216 14.61 20.25 5.84
CA GLY A 216 14.02 21.58 5.79
C GLY A 216 13.51 22.01 7.17
N ALA A 217 12.23 22.35 7.27
CA ALA A 217 11.51 22.84 8.43
C ALA A 217 11.86 24.28 8.87
N GLY A 218 11.08 25.23 8.36
CA GLY A 218 11.14 26.62 8.86
C GLY A 218 10.66 26.73 10.30
N ALA A 219 9.45 26.24 10.62
CA ALA A 219 8.89 26.16 11.96
C ALA A 219 8.73 24.68 12.36
N LEU A 220 9.25 24.28 13.51
CA LEU A 220 9.22 22.91 14.00
C LEU A 220 8.44 22.80 15.31
N GLN A 221 7.41 21.95 15.31
CA GLN A 221 6.75 21.47 16.52
C GLN A 221 6.93 19.97 16.60
N LYS A 222 7.53 19.47 17.69
CA LYS A 222 7.76 18.05 17.88
C LYS A 222 7.25 17.54 19.22
N LYS A 223 6.67 16.34 19.21
CA LYS A 223 6.22 15.63 20.40
C LYS A 223 6.68 14.19 20.33
N THR A 224 7.40 13.72 21.33
CA THR A 224 7.86 12.36 21.44
C THR A 224 7.35 11.69 22.71
N SER A 225 7.13 10.37 22.67
CA SER A 225 6.87 9.54 23.83
C SER A 225 7.47 8.16 23.68
N GLY A 226 7.87 7.53 24.78
CA GLY A 226 8.60 6.25 24.73
C GLY A 226 10.06 6.44 24.29
N ALA A 227 10.55 5.52 23.46
CA ALA A 227 11.90 5.54 22.88
C ALA A 227 11.93 6.15 21.46
N ALA A 228 10.92 6.96 21.11
CA ALA A 228 10.80 7.56 19.78
C ALA A 228 11.73 8.76 19.59
N ASN A 229 12.19 8.96 18.34
CA ASN A 229 13.11 10.03 17.96
C ASN A 229 12.54 10.88 16.82
N ILE A 230 12.85 12.18 16.85
CA ILE A 230 12.56 13.12 15.75
C ILE A 230 13.84 13.92 15.50
N ASN A 231 14.51 13.66 14.36
CA ASN A 231 15.84 14.17 14.06
C ASN A 231 15.88 14.86 12.68
N PRO A 232 16.70 15.90 12.50
CA PRO A 232 17.06 16.38 11.16
C PRO A 232 17.91 15.33 10.42
N GLU A 233 17.69 15.22 9.11
CA GLU A 233 18.43 14.36 8.19
C GLU A 233 19.49 15.17 7.40
#